data_8bb64b4bf6a93fa0e6364844d31dda6c
#
_entry.id   8bb64b4bf6a93fa0e6364844d31dda6c
#
_cell.length_a   1.000
_cell.length_b   1.000
_cell.length_c   1.000
_cell.angle_alpha   90.00
_cell.angle_beta   90.00
_cell.angle_gamma   90.00
#
_symmetry.space_group_name_H-M   'P 1'
#
loop_
_entity.id
_entity.type
_entity.pdbx_description
1 polymer ?
#
loop_
_entity_poly.entity_id
_entity_poly.type
_entity_poly.pdbx_seq_one_letter_code
_entity_poly.pdbx_strand_id
1 'polypeptide(L)'
;MLKALLYTLLFFSIFGCKQQTAKVKSPPSQEVSSIENTTKPTAQMEMTIEGMMCAIGCAATIQKKLNATTGITSATVDFDSKRAQLGFDQALLTPDAIKAIVTDISKVYSIPEFSISN
;
A
#
# COMPACT_ATOMS: atom_id res chain seq x y z
N MET A 1 45.31 34.93 26.26
CA MET A 1 43.84 34.96 26.24
C MET A 1 43.25 35.35 24.86
N LEU A 2 43.90 36.23 24.10
CA LEU A 2 43.40 36.62 22.78
C LEU A 2 43.43 35.46 21.72
N LYS A 3 44.41 34.57 21.82
CA LYS A 3 44.51 33.40 20.89
C LYS A 3 43.42 32.33 21.12
N ALA A 4 42.90 32.18 22.32
CA ALA A 4 41.86 31.21 22.62
C ALA A 4 40.49 31.65 22.08
N LEU A 5 40.26 32.99 22.06
CA LEU A 5 39.03 33.57 21.53
C LEU A 5 38.92 33.46 20.01
N LEU A 6 40.07 33.49 19.32
CA LEU A 6 40.14 33.31 17.86
C LEU A 6 39.83 31.87 17.44
N TYR A 7 40.19 30.89 18.25
CA TYR A 7 39.91 29.47 17.96
C TYR A 7 38.44 29.12 18.14
N THR A 8 37.75 29.75 19.09
CA THR A 8 36.32 29.51 19.33
C THR A 8 35.43 30.11 18.23
N LEU A 9 35.88 31.21 17.60
CA LEU A 9 35.16 31.79 16.44
C LEU A 9 35.34 31.01 15.15
N LEU A 10 36.46 30.31 15.00
CA LEU A 10 36.70 29.48 13.78
C LEU A 10 35.94 28.15 13.79
N PHE A 11 35.57 27.65 14.97
CA PHE A 11 34.85 26.38 15.09
C PHE A 11 33.33 26.49 14.89
N PHE A 12 32.78 27.72 14.92
CA PHE A 12 31.34 27.94 14.79
C PHE A 12 30.85 28.06 13.33
N SER A 13 31.78 28.07 12.35
CA SER A 13 31.43 28.32 10.94
C SER A 13 31.14 27.07 10.13
N ILE A 14 31.18 25.85 10.70
CA ILE A 14 31.02 24.61 9.93
C ILE A 14 29.69 23.89 10.20
N PHE A 15 28.83 24.40 11.07
CA PHE A 15 27.47 23.88 11.21
C PHE A 15 26.47 24.69 10.38
N GLY A 16 26.77 24.84 9.09
CA GLY A 16 25.79 25.23 8.11
C GLY A 16 24.82 24.07 7.90
N CYS A 17 23.79 24.01 8.73
CA CYS A 17 22.66 23.15 8.50
C CYS A 17 22.03 23.56 7.16
N LYS A 18 22.37 22.82 6.10
CA LYS A 18 21.74 22.94 4.80
C LYS A 18 20.33 22.46 4.97
N GLN A 19 19.41 23.37 5.30
CA GLN A 19 17.99 23.13 5.16
C GLN A 19 17.71 22.86 3.69
N GLN A 20 17.74 21.59 3.31
CA GLN A 20 17.03 21.16 2.12
C GLN A 20 15.56 21.39 2.42
N THR A 21 15.00 22.42 1.83
CA THR A 21 13.56 22.52 1.64
C THR A 21 13.14 21.28 0.86
N ALA A 22 12.74 20.24 1.58
CA ALA A 22 12.08 19.12 1.00
C ALA A 22 10.76 19.65 0.43
N LYS A 23 10.75 19.83 -0.89
CA LYS A 23 9.55 19.99 -1.65
C LYS A 23 8.72 18.75 -1.32
N VAL A 24 7.63 18.94 -0.59
CA VAL A 24 6.66 17.89 -0.29
C VAL A 24 6.04 17.50 -1.62
N LYS A 25 6.72 16.63 -2.32
CA LYS A 25 6.11 15.81 -3.35
C LYS A 25 5.39 14.73 -2.58
N SER A 26 4.08 14.64 -2.76
CA SER A 26 3.23 13.56 -2.26
C SER A 26 4.02 12.26 -2.26
N PRO A 27 4.05 11.49 -1.17
CA PRO A 27 4.79 10.25 -1.19
C PRO A 27 4.22 9.38 -2.31
N PRO A 28 5.04 8.95 -3.27
CA PRO A 28 4.64 7.83 -4.07
C PRO A 28 4.44 6.70 -3.06
N SER A 29 3.31 6.03 -3.16
CA SER A 29 3.01 4.79 -2.48
C SER A 29 4.30 4.02 -2.26
N GLN A 30 4.61 3.71 -1.00
CA GLN A 30 5.76 2.90 -0.69
C GLN A 30 5.64 1.62 -1.51
N GLU A 31 6.51 1.48 -2.49
CA GLU A 31 6.86 0.21 -3.06
C GLU A 31 7.39 -0.66 -1.92
N VAL A 32 6.47 -1.32 -1.24
CA VAL A 32 6.82 -2.54 -0.54
C VAL A 32 7.28 -3.47 -1.66
N SER A 33 8.55 -3.83 -1.66
CA SER A 33 9.14 -4.85 -2.52
C SER A 33 8.19 -6.03 -2.63
N SER A 34 7.25 -5.95 -3.54
CA SER A 34 6.49 -7.09 -4.00
C SER A 34 7.49 -7.96 -4.74
N ILE A 35 7.59 -9.19 -4.33
CA ILE A 35 8.07 -10.28 -5.17
C ILE A 35 7.37 -10.08 -6.49
N GLU A 36 8.13 -9.69 -7.49
CA GLU A 36 7.69 -9.43 -8.84
C GLU A 36 7.21 -10.77 -9.44
N ASN A 37 5.97 -11.12 -9.16
CA ASN A 37 5.27 -12.09 -9.98
C ASN A 37 4.93 -11.36 -11.28
N THR A 38 5.83 -11.46 -12.24
CA THR A 38 5.74 -10.91 -13.59
C THR A 38 4.67 -11.67 -14.40
N THR A 39 3.53 -11.89 -13.83
CA THR A 39 2.38 -12.43 -14.56
C THR A 39 1.47 -11.25 -14.85
N LYS A 40 1.38 -10.89 -16.13
CA LYS A 40 0.43 -9.88 -16.59
C LYS A 40 -0.98 -10.31 -16.15
N PRO A 41 -1.74 -9.44 -15.46
CA PRO A 41 -3.10 -9.78 -15.07
C PRO A 41 -3.93 -10.08 -16.32
N THR A 42 -4.69 -11.16 -16.30
CA THR A 42 -5.61 -11.50 -17.41
C THR A 42 -6.98 -10.87 -17.20
N ALA A 43 -7.28 -10.45 -15.97
CA ALA A 43 -8.49 -9.72 -15.62
C ALA A 43 -8.25 -8.78 -14.46
N GLN A 44 -9.14 -7.79 -14.36
CA GLN A 44 -9.23 -6.88 -13.21
C GLN A 44 -10.57 -7.09 -12.51
N MET A 45 -10.57 -7.00 -11.21
CA MET A 45 -11.77 -7.08 -10.38
C MET A 45 -11.85 -5.86 -9.49
N GLU A 46 -13.02 -5.25 -9.44
CA GLU A 46 -13.38 -4.26 -8.45
C GLU A 46 -14.48 -4.84 -7.57
N MET A 47 -14.37 -4.69 -6.26
CA MET A 47 -15.36 -5.17 -5.32
C MET A 47 -15.61 -4.16 -4.21
N THR A 48 -16.83 -4.11 -3.70
CA THR A 48 -17.18 -3.38 -2.48
C THR A 48 -17.02 -4.29 -1.28
N ILE A 49 -16.31 -3.83 -0.25
CA ILE A 49 -16.08 -4.59 0.99
C ILE A 49 -16.75 -3.86 2.15
N GLU A 50 -17.80 -4.44 2.67
CA GLU A 50 -18.48 -3.96 3.88
C GLU A 50 -17.88 -4.60 5.13
N GLY A 51 -18.10 -3.95 6.30
CA GLY A 51 -17.62 -4.45 7.60
C GLY A 51 -16.21 -4.00 7.98
N MET A 52 -15.52 -3.20 7.16
CA MET A 52 -14.26 -2.59 7.56
C MET A 52 -14.52 -1.50 8.61
N MET A 53 -13.85 -1.59 9.76
CA MET A 53 -14.02 -0.65 10.88
C MET A 53 -12.88 0.38 10.98
N CYS A 54 -11.75 0.14 10.36
CA CYS A 54 -10.60 1.06 10.40
C CYS A 54 -9.74 0.96 9.15
N ALA A 55 -9.26 2.11 8.69
CA ALA A 55 -8.41 2.21 7.49
C ALA A 55 -7.07 1.50 7.65
N ILE A 56 -6.39 1.72 8.78
CA ILE A 56 -5.02 1.23 8.99
C ILE A 56 -5.00 -0.28 9.27
N GLY A 57 -5.98 -0.78 10.02
CA GLY A 57 -6.02 -2.20 10.39
C GLY A 57 -6.72 -3.06 9.33
N CYS A 58 -8.00 -2.80 9.07
CA CYS A 58 -8.82 -3.67 8.22
C CYS A 58 -8.41 -3.61 6.76
N ALA A 59 -8.39 -2.42 6.16
CA ALA A 59 -8.05 -2.26 4.74
C ALA A 59 -6.63 -2.75 4.43
N ALA A 60 -5.65 -2.38 5.27
CA ALA A 60 -4.27 -2.82 5.09
C ALA A 60 -4.10 -4.34 5.22
N THR A 61 -4.82 -4.97 6.15
CA THR A 61 -4.79 -6.43 6.32
C THR A 61 -5.36 -7.15 5.11
N ILE A 62 -6.50 -6.68 4.59
CA ILE A 62 -7.12 -7.23 3.39
C ILE A 62 -6.17 -7.07 2.19
N GLN A 63 -5.64 -5.87 1.98
CA GLN A 63 -4.71 -5.60 0.89
C GLN A 63 -3.46 -6.48 0.96
N LYS A 64 -2.87 -6.61 2.15
CA LYS A 64 -1.70 -7.48 2.36
C LYS A 64 -2.02 -8.95 2.06
N LYS A 65 -3.16 -9.45 2.50
CA LYS A 65 -3.59 -10.82 2.26
C LYS A 65 -3.81 -11.09 0.78
N LEU A 66 -4.47 -10.17 0.08
CA LEU A 66 -4.69 -10.29 -1.35
C LEU A 66 -3.37 -10.28 -2.12
N ASN A 67 -2.46 -9.33 -1.84
CA ASN A 67 -1.16 -9.27 -2.51
C ASN A 67 -0.25 -10.48 -2.22
N ALA A 68 -0.47 -11.18 -1.11
CA ALA A 68 0.25 -12.41 -0.78
C ALA A 68 -0.36 -13.67 -1.40
N THR A 69 -1.48 -13.54 -2.11
CA THR A 69 -2.19 -14.67 -2.71
C THR A 69 -1.65 -14.96 -4.11
N THR A 70 -1.25 -16.20 -4.35
CA THR A 70 -0.80 -16.63 -5.68
C THR A 70 -1.92 -16.43 -6.70
N GLY A 71 -1.60 -15.84 -7.84
CA GLY A 71 -2.56 -15.52 -8.90
C GLY A 71 -3.13 -14.11 -8.81
N ILE A 72 -2.88 -13.35 -7.74
CA ILE A 72 -3.14 -11.92 -7.67
C ILE A 72 -1.86 -11.16 -8.02
N THR A 73 -1.92 -10.31 -9.02
CA THR A 73 -0.77 -9.52 -9.49
C THR A 73 -0.63 -8.20 -8.75
N SER A 74 -1.74 -7.61 -8.37
CA SER A 74 -1.79 -6.37 -7.59
C SER A 74 -3.14 -6.26 -6.90
N ALA A 75 -3.16 -5.70 -5.70
CA ALA A 75 -4.40 -5.39 -4.99
C ALA A 75 -4.24 -4.07 -4.22
N THR A 76 -5.24 -3.23 -4.31
CA THR A 76 -5.37 -1.97 -3.57
C THR A 76 -6.72 -1.95 -2.89
N VAL A 77 -6.75 -1.62 -1.61
CA VAL A 77 -7.97 -1.52 -0.82
C VAL A 77 -8.08 -0.11 -0.27
N ASP A 78 -9.15 0.57 -0.64
CA ASP A 78 -9.48 1.91 -0.16
C ASP A 78 -10.60 1.82 0.88
N PHE A 79 -10.33 2.33 2.08
CA PHE A 79 -11.25 2.30 3.19
C PHE A 79 -12.40 3.29 3.04
N ASP A 80 -12.11 4.50 2.53
CA ASP A 80 -13.07 5.59 2.48
C ASP A 80 -14.18 5.29 1.46
N SER A 81 -13.80 4.74 0.31
CA SER A 81 -14.75 4.29 -0.72
C SER A 81 -15.26 2.87 -0.49
N LYS A 82 -14.70 2.14 0.47
CA LYS A 82 -14.96 0.72 0.74
C LYS A 82 -14.71 -0.19 -0.47
N ARG A 83 -13.82 0.20 -1.36
CA ARG A 83 -13.52 -0.50 -2.60
C ARG A 83 -12.16 -1.18 -2.57
N ALA A 84 -12.12 -2.35 -3.17
CA ALA A 84 -10.89 -3.03 -3.50
C ALA A 84 -10.79 -3.18 -5.02
N GLN A 85 -9.64 -2.86 -5.56
CA GLN A 85 -9.29 -3.07 -6.96
C GLN A 85 -8.10 -4.01 -7.02
N LEU A 86 -8.19 -5.03 -7.85
CA LEU A 86 -7.13 -6.02 -7.99
C LEU A 86 -7.01 -6.54 -9.42
N GLY A 87 -5.79 -6.87 -9.79
CA GLY A 87 -5.48 -7.61 -10.99
C GLY A 87 -5.20 -9.06 -10.62
N PHE A 88 -5.72 -10.00 -11.38
CA PHE A 88 -5.53 -11.42 -11.13
C PHE A 88 -5.45 -12.25 -12.41
N ASP A 89 -4.95 -13.47 -12.28
CA ASP A 89 -4.92 -14.45 -13.36
C ASP A 89 -6.12 -15.39 -13.25
N GLN A 90 -7.03 -15.31 -14.22
CA GLN A 90 -8.22 -16.15 -14.29
C GLN A 90 -7.92 -17.65 -14.45
N ALA A 91 -6.73 -18.01 -14.91
CA ALA A 91 -6.31 -19.39 -14.98
C ALA A 91 -5.97 -19.98 -13.61
N LEU A 92 -5.60 -19.13 -12.64
CA LEU A 92 -5.18 -19.54 -11.29
C LEU A 92 -6.24 -19.28 -10.24
N LEU A 93 -7.06 -18.23 -10.39
CA LEU A 93 -8.03 -17.81 -9.41
C LEU A 93 -9.38 -17.47 -10.05
N THR A 94 -10.43 -17.91 -9.37
CA THR A 94 -11.79 -17.52 -9.69
C THR A 94 -12.24 -16.32 -8.85
N PRO A 95 -13.18 -15.49 -9.31
CA PRO A 95 -13.75 -14.40 -8.52
C PRO A 95 -14.32 -14.86 -7.18
N ASP A 96 -14.94 -16.02 -7.15
CA ASP A 96 -15.50 -16.59 -5.91
C ASP A 96 -14.41 -16.99 -4.90
N ALA A 97 -13.28 -17.52 -5.38
CA ALA A 97 -12.12 -17.79 -4.53
C ALA A 97 -11.55 -16.49 -3.92
N ILE A 98 -11.49 -15.41 -4.69
CA ILE A 98 -11.03 -14.10 -4.21
C ILE A 98 -11.97 -13.56 -3.13
N LYS A 99 -13.29 -13.66 -3.33
CA LYS A 99 -14.28 -13.28 -2.31
C LYS A 99 -14.12 -14.10 -1.04
N ALA A 100 -13.93 -15.41 -1.17
CA ALA A 100 -13.70 -16.30 -0.02
C ALA A 100 -12.46 -15.89 0.79
N ILE A 101 -11.37 -15.53 0.14
CA ILE A 101 -10.15 -15.05 0.81
C ILE A 101 -10.44 -13.83 1.69
N VAL A 102 -11.23 -12.88 1.23
CA VAL A 102 -11.58 -11.68 2.01
C VAL A 102 -12.49 -12.03 3.17
N THR A 103 -13.51 -12.84 2.95
CA THR A 103 -14.46 -13.25 4.02
C THR A 103 -13.85 -14.20 5.05
N ASP A 104 -12.79 -14.92 4.70
CA ASP A 104 -12.03 -15.76 5.62
C ASP A 104 -11.13 -14.97 6.58
N ILE A 105 -10.74 -13.75 6.21
CA ILE A 105 -10.00 -12.87 7.12
C ILE A 105 -10.85 -12.53 8.34
N SER A 106 -12.11 -12.23 8.13
CA SER A 106 -13.07 -11.97 9.20
C SER A 106 -14.50 -12.20 8.73
N LYS A 107 -15.30 -12.80 9.58
CA LYS A 107 -16.73 -13.08 9.32
C LYS A 107 -17.59 -11.81 9.24
N VAL A 108 -17.04 -10.66 9.65
CA VAL A 108 -17.74 -9.37 9.52
C VAL A 108 -17.65 -8.76 8.12
N TYR A 109 -16.70 -9.25 7.29
CA TYR A 109 -16.55 -8.76 5.93
C TYR A 109 -17.58 -9.41 5.01
N SER A 110 -18.21 -8.58 4.18
CA SER A 110 -19.12 -9.02 3.14
C SER A 110 -18.82 -8.28 1.83
N ILE A 111 -19.11 -8.92 0.72
CA ILE A 111 -18.89 -8.37 -0.61
C ILE A 111 -20.25 -8.34 -1.33
N PRO A 112 -21.02 -7.24 -1.17
CA PRO A 112 -22.33 -7.14 -1.78
C PRO A 112 -22.28 -6.98 -3.30
N GLU A 113 -21.23 -6.33 -3.81
CA GLU A 113 -21.06 -6.02 -5.22
C GLU A 113 -19.64 -6.28 -5.69
N PHE A 114 -19.50 -6.76 -6.90
CA PHE A 114 -18.23 -6.85 -7.61
C PHE A 114 -18.44 -6.76 -9.13
N SER A 115 -17.42 -6.31 -9.82
CA SER A 115 -17.35 -6.27 -11.29
C SER A 115 -16.01 -6.80 -11.77
N ILE A 116 -16.01 -7.36 -12.97
CA ILE A 116 -14.79 -7.90 -13.61
C ILE A 116 -14.67 -7.24 -14.97
N SER A 117 -13.47 -6.80 -15.29
CA SER A 117 -13.09 -6.31 -16.62
C SER A 117 -11.87 -7.08 -17.14
N ASN A 118 -11.86 -7.36 -18.43
CA ASN A 118 -10.77 -8.07 -19.13
C ASN A 118 -9.96 -7.07 -19.95
#